data_428e2cb97e1dc28664bfc6de200e12b2
#
_entry.id   428e2cb97e1dc28664bfc6de200e12b2
#
_cell.length_a   1.000
_cell.length_b   1.000
_cell.length_c   1.000
_cell.angle_alpha   90.00
_cell.angle_beta   90.00
_cell.angle_gamma   90.00
#
_symmetry.space_group_name_H-M   'P 1'
#
loop_
_entity.id
_entity.type
_entity.pdbx_description
1 polymer ?
#
loop_
_entity_poly.entity_id
_entity_poly.type
_entity_poly.pdbx_seq_one_letter_code
_entity_poly.pdbx_strand_id
1 'polypeptide(L)'
;MKKLLFKLFFALAFTSISLHGQEKIQQVEFSSFGGRALYSRHYTINFLYKEFEAKQVMGEPAELPKKILQLNPPDKWRVFTKKINLDKFKKLRDGPSEQTVDGQDEVIIIKTDKKTYRKMNAYSNDHDREVWYDLLQIIAKEFGKKGIYE
;
A
#
# COMPACT_ATOMS: atom_id res chain seq x y z
N MET A 1 -1.91 -47.68 31.66
CA MET A 1 -2.56 -46.36 31.75
C MET A 1 -1.56 -45.20 31.69
N LYS A 2 -0.40 -45.20 32.35
CA LYS A 2 0.57 -44.07 32.32
C LYS A 2 1.13 -43.69 30.90
N LYS A 3 1.31 -44.68 30.01
CA LYS A 3 1.81 -44.43 28.64
C LYS A 3 0.79 -43.76 27.71
N LEU A 4 -0.51 -43.91 28.00
CA LEU A 4 -1.56 -43.30 27.20
C LEU A 4 -1.73 -41.80 27.52
N LEU A 5 -1.61 -41.43 28.79
CA LEU A 5 -1.64 -40.04 29.24
C LEU A 5 -0.49 -39.21 28.68
N PHE A 6 0.72 -39.78 28.54
CA PHE A 6 1.88 -39.11 28.02
C PHE A 6 1.73 -38.77 26.50
N LYS A 7 1.11 -39.68 25.74
CA LYS A 7 0.83 -39.44 24.32
C LYS A 7 -0.25 -38.37 24.10
N LEU A 8 -1.24 -38.28 25.01
CA LEU A 8 -2.27 -37.26 24.96
C LEU A 8 -1.72 -35.87 25.28
N PHE A 9 -0.78 -35.76 26.24
CA PHE A 9 -0.14 -34.52 26.61
C PHE A 9 0.79 -33.96 25.48
N PHE A 10 1.46 -34.88 24.77
CA PHE A 10 2.31 -34.50 23.65
C PHE A 10 1.51 -34.04 22.42
N ALA A 11 0.33 -34.59 22.19
CA ALA A 11 -0.58 -34.18 21.11
C ALA A 11 -1.20 -32.80 21.38
N LEU A 12 -1.46 -32.44 22.64
CA LEU A 12 -1.97 -31.10 23.01
C LEU A 12 -0.91 -30.02 23.00
N ALA A 13 0.37 -30.34 23.19
CA ALA A 13 1.47 -29.37 23.14
C ALA A 13 1.81 -28.90 21.70
N PHE A 14 1.46 -29.70 20.67
CA PHE A 14 1.73 -29.33 19.28
C PHE A 14 0.59 -28.56 18.60
N THR A 15 -0.57 -28.38 19.24
CA THR A 15 -1.69 -27.59 18.69
C THR A 15 -1.64 -26.11 19.05
N SER A 16 -0.61 -25.64 19.74
CA SER A 16 -0.28 -24.21 19.80
C SER A 16 0.39 -23.75 18.50
N ILE A 17 -0.11 -24.23 17.35
CA ILE A 17 0.17 -23.58 16.07
C ILE A 17 -0.44 -22.19 16.20
N SER A 18 0.41 -21.23 16.40
CA SER A 18 0.15 -19.81 16.40
C SER A 18 -0.92 -19.49 15.34
N LEU A 19 -2.14 -19.27 15.79
CA LEU A 19 -3.11 -18.46 15.04
C LEU A 19 -2.52 -17.04 14.97
N HIS A 20 -1.43 -16.90 14.23
CA HIS A 20 -1.00 -15.59 13.78
C HIS A 20 -2.07 -15.14 12.80
N GLY A 21 -3.12 -14.54 13.34
CA GLY A 21 -4.18 -13.97 12.55
C GLY A 21 -3.53 -13.15 11.44
N GLN A 22 -4.00 -13.36 10.21
CA GLN A 22 -3.52 -12.64 9.05
C GLN A 22 -3.56 -11.14 9.34
N GLU A 23 -2.46 -10.42 9.06
CA GLU A 23 -2.41 -8.97 9.24
C GLU A 23 -3.53 -8.31 8.45
N LYS A 24 -4.25 -7.39 9.11
CA LYS A 24 -5.36 -6.66 8.50
C LYS A 24 -4.89 -5.28 8.05
N ILE A 25 -5.03 -4.99 6.78
CA ILE A 25 -4.72 -3.66 6.23
C ILE A 25 -5.70 -2.66 6.84
N GLN A 26 -5.17 -1.55 7.38
CA GLN A 26 -5.93 -0.44 7.95
C GLN A 26 -5.90 0.81 7.09
N GLN A 27 -4.80 1.02 6.34
CA GLN A 27 -4.62 2.17 5.47
C GLN A 27 -3.62 1.85 4.36
N VAL A 28 -3.86 2.42 3.19
CA VAL A 28 -2.93 2.42 2.06
C VAL A 28 -2.72 3.86 1.63
N GLU A 29 -1.46 4.24 1.47
CA GLU A 29 -1.06 5.56 0.98
C GLU A 29 -0.17 5.38 -0.25
N PHE A 30 -0.30 6.30 -1.19
CA PHE A 30 0.64 6.49 -2.29
C PHE A 30 1.01 7.97 -2.38
N SER A 31 2.28 8.24 -2.59
CA SER A 31 2.79 9.59 -2.83
C SER A 31 3.75 9.58 -4.01
N SER A 32 3.65 10.62 -4.84
CA SER A 32 4.62 10.91 -5.89
C SER A 32 5.08 12.36 -5.74
N PHE A 33 6.39 12.58 -5.64
CA PHE A 33 6.96 13.90 -5.33
C PHE A 33 8.39 14.05 -5.86
N GLY A 34 8.82 15.31 -5.95
CA GLY A 34 10.18 15.66 -6.36
C GLY A 34 10.37 15.77 -7.87
N GLY A 35 11.62 15.91 -8.30
CA GLY A 35 12.00 16.12 -9.70
C GLY A 35 11.42 17.40 -10.29
N ARG A 36 11.29 17.46 -11.62
CA ARG A 36 10.66 18.57 -12.36
C ARG A 36 9.14 18.45 -12.45
N ALA A 37 8.51 17.65 -11.58
CA ALA A 37 7.07 17.53 -11.60
C ALA A 37 6.40 18.84 -11.23
N LEU A 38 5.39 19.21 -12.00
CA LEU A 38 4.54 20.37 -11.68
C LEU A 38 3.76 20.16 -10.38
N TYR A 39 3.42 18.92 -10.06
CA TYR A 39 2.59 18.57 -8.90
C TYR A 39 3.17 17.41 -8.12
N SER A 40 3.13 17.51 -6.78
CA SER A 40 3.16 16.34 -5.90
C SER A 40 1.76 15.77 -5.76
N ARG A 41 1.64 14.45 -5.64
CA ARG A 41 0.37 13.75 -5.51
C ARG A 41 0.39 12.88 -4.28
N HIS A 42 -0.71 12.88 -3.55
CA HIS A 42 -0.89 12.03 -2.38
C HIS A 42 -2.28 11.38 -2.40
N TYR A 43 -2.32 10.09 -2.18
CA TYR A 43 -3.53 9.29 -2.09
C TYR A 43 -3.56 8.59 -0.73
N THR A 44 -4.69 8.67 -0.04
CA THR A 44 -4.94 7.92 1.19
C THR A 44 -6.24 7.15 1.05
N ILE A 45 -6.23 5.87 1.36
CA ILE A 45 -7.41 5.00 1.38
C ILE A 45 -7.43 4.24 2.70
N ASN A 46 -8.51 4.38 3.45
CA ASN A 46 -8.77 3.61 4.67
C ASN A 46 -10.24 3.20 4.75
N PHE A 47 -10.66 2.59 5.85
CA PHE A 47 -12.03 2.10 6.01
C PHE A 47 -13.08 3.20 6.20
N LEU A 48 -12.68 4.46 6.44
CA LEU A 48 -13.59 5.60 6.61
C LEU A 48 -13.69 6.45 5.35
N TYR A 49 -12.54 6.71 4.70
CA TYR A 49 -12.48 7.65 3.59
C TYR A 49 -11.41 7.29 2.56
N LYS A 50 -11.55 7.91 1.39
CA LYS A 50 -10.53 8.01 0.35
C LYS A 50 -10.23 9.49 0.11
N GLU A 51 -8.95 9.83 0.11
CA GLU A 51 -8.48 11.18 -0.11
C GLU A 51 -7.44 11.20 -1.23
N PHE A 52 -7.57 12.17 -2.12
CA PHE A 52 -6.57 12.54 -3.11
C PHE A 52 -6.23 14.01 -2.91
N GLU A 53 -4.95 14.32 -2.87
CA GLU A 53 -4.44 15.68 -2.83
C GLU A 53 -3.35 15.84 -3.88
N ALA A 54 -3.45 16.89 -4.71
CA ALA A 54 -2.39 17.34 -5.60
C ALA A 54 -1.98 18.75 -5.20
N LYS A 55 -0.69 18.96 -4.94
CA LYS A 55 -0.11 20.27 -4.64
C LYS A 55 0.84 20.66 -5.76
N GLN A 56 0.72 21.87 -6.23
CA GLN A 56 1.68 22.44 -7.18
C GLN A 56 3.02 22.67 -6.47
N VAL A 57 4.10 22.21 -7.11
CA VAL A 57 5.47 22.30 -6.56
C VAL A 57 6.30 23.31 -7.33
N MET A 58 6.02 23.47 -8.65
CA MET A 58 6.76 24.36 -9.54
C MET A 58 5.81 25.10 -10.49
N GLY A 59 6.24 26.27 -10.95
CA GLY A 59 5.50 27.12 -11.88
C GLY A 59 4.62 28.17 -11.19
N GLU A 60 3.99 29.04 -11.97
CA GLU A 60 3.00 29.99 -11.46
C GLU A 60 1.74 29.24 -11.00
N PRO A 61 1.10 29.65 -9.88
CA PRO A 61 -0.10 28.99 -9.39
C PRO A 61 -1.26 29.18 -10.38
N ALA A 62 -1.37 28.26 -11.34
CA ALA A 62 -2.43 28.29 -12.33
C ALA A 62 -3.78 27.78 -11.78
N GLU A 63 -3.75 26.90 -10.78
CA GLU A 63 -4.94 26.34 -10.16
C GLU A 63 -4.73 26.07 -8.66
N LEU A 64 -5.81 26.15 -7.89
CA LEU A 64 -5.81 25.77 -6.48
C LEU A 64 -5.46 24.29 -6.32
N PRO A 65 -4.79 23.90 -5.21
CA PRO A 65 -4.50 22.50 -4.95
C PRO A 65 -5.79 21.68 -5.00
N LYS A 66 -5.79 20.65 -5.84
CA LYS A 66 -6.95 19.78 -6.01
C LYS A 66 -7.02 18.80 -4.85
N LYS A 67 -8.09 18.89 -4.06
CA LYS A 67 -8.38 17.95 -2.99
C LYS A 67 -9.72 17.28 -3.24
N ILE A 68 -9.74 15.95 -3.15
CA ILE A 68 -10.95 15.12 -3.23
C ILE A 68 -11.01 14.28 -1.97
N LEU A 69 -12.11 14.39 -1.23
CA LEU A 69 -12.40 13.56 -0.08
C LEU A 69 -13.73 12.84 -0.30
N GLN A 70 -13.74 11.53 -0.16
CA GLN A 70 -14.92 10.69 -0.33
C GLN A 70 -15.04 9.68 0.80
N LEU A 71 -16.25 9.40 1.26
CA LEU A 71 -16.49 8.31 2.19
C LEU A 71 -16.18 6.97 1.52
N ASN A 72 -15.64 6.05 2.31
CA ASN A 72 -15.30 4.70 1.85
C ASN A 72 -16.19 3.68 2.59
N PRO A 73 -17.30 3.21 1.97
CA PRO A 73 -18.17 2.24 2.60
C PRO A 73 -17.42 0.95 2.98
N PRO A 74 -17.77 0.29 4.11
CA PRO A 74 -17.05 -0.89 4.61
C PRO A 74 -16.96 -2.07 3.64
N ASP A 75 -17.98 -2.27 2.80
CA ASP A 75 -18.01 -3.29 1.77
C ASP A 75 -16.99 -2.98 0.66
N LYS A 76 -16.88 -1.73 0.22
CA LYS A 76 -15.87 -1.29 -0.75
C LYS A 76 -14.47 -1.42 -0.19
N TRP A 77 -14.26 -1.02 1.07
CA TRP A 77 -12.98 -1.22 1.75
C TRP A 77 -12.56 -2.68 1.77
N ARG A 78 -13.48 -3.59 2.12
CA ARG A 78 -13.21 -5.03 2.13
C ARG A 78 -12.86 -5.57 0.75
N VAL A 79 -13.53 -5.10 -0.30
CA VAL A 79 -13.23 -5.49 -1.69
C VAL A 79 -11.87 -4.95 -2.12
N PHE A 80 -11.55 -3.71 -1.78
CA PHE A 80 -10.26 -3.08 -2.09
C PHE A 80 -9.10 -3.84 -1.44
N THR A 81 -9.16 -4.09 -0.13
CA THR A 81 -8.06 -4.75 0.61
C THR A 81 -7.82 -6.19 0.16
N LYS A 82 -8.86 -6.90 -0.30
CA LYS A 82 -8.72 -8.26 -0.86
C LYS A 82 -7.92 -8.31 -2.18
N LYS A 83 -7.86 -7.22 -2.92
CA LYS A 83 -7.06 -7.14 -4.15
C LYS A 83 -5.57 -6.98 -3.87
N ILE A 84 -5.19 -6.54 -2.66
CA ILE A 84 -3.81 -6.26 -2.29
C ILE A 84 -3.13 -7.53 -1.79
N ASN A 85 -2.10 -7.96 -2.50
CA ASN A 85 -1.24 -9.05 -2.04
C ASN A 85 -0.16 -8.49 -1.10
N LEU A 86 -0.48 -8.42 0.20
CA LEU A 86 0.41 -7.87 1.22
C LEU A 86 1.75 -8.63 1.31
N ASP A 87 1.75 -9.95 1.10
CA ASP A 87 2.97 -10.76 1.19
C ASP A 87 3.91 -10.51 0.00
N LYS A 88 3.37 -10.28 -1.20
CA LYS A 88 4.17 -9.82 -2.33
C LYS A 88 4.72 -8.42 -2.07
N PHE A 89 3.89 -7.49 -1.56
CA PHE A 89 4.31 -6.13 -1.25
C PHE A 89 5.45 -6.08 -0.22
N LYS A 90 5.39 -6.88 0.83
CA LYS A 90 6.45 -6.98 1.85
C LYS A 90 7.81 -7.35 1.26
N LYS A 91 7.83 -8.17 0.22
CA LYS A 91 9.05 -8.69 -0.44
C LYS A 91 9.65 -7.72 -1.44
N LEU A 92 8.93 -6.68 -1.85
CA LEU A 92 9.46 -5.67 -2.76
C LEU A 92 10.74 -5.06 -2.18
N ARG A 93 11.67 -4.71 -3.05
CA ARG A 93 12.91 -4.02 -2.72
C ARG A 93 12.78 -2.56 -3.11
N ASP A 94 13.24 -1.67 -2.23
CA ASP A 94 13.29 -0.25 -2.56
C ASP A 94 14.23 -0.02 -3.75
N GLY A 95 13.81 0.85 -4.67
CA GLY A 95 14.66 1.37 -5.73
C GLY A 95 15.42 2.62 -5.28
N PRO A 96 16.36 3.11 -6.08
CA PRO A 96 17.06 4.36 -5.84
C PRO A 96 16.11 5.54 -5.93
N SER A 97 16.48 6.68 -5.30
CA SER A 97 15.79 7.95 -5.54
C SER A 97 16.07 8.43 -6.96
N GLU A 98 15.03 8.84 -7.65
CA GLU A 98 15.12 9.40 -9.00
C GLU A 98 15.25 10.93 -9.02
N GLN A 99 15.17 11.59 -7.85
CA GLN A 99 15.29 13.04 -7.74
C GLN A 99 16.66 13.56 -8.20
N THR A 100 17.69 12.75 -8.11
CA THR A 100 19.06 13.10 -8.58
C THR A 100 19.17 13.23 -10.10
N VAL A 101 18.19 12.68 -10.83
CA VAL A 101 18.12 12.72 -12.31
C VAL A 101 16.83 13.40 -12.80
N ASP A 102 16.33 14.36 -12.02
CA ASP A 102 15.07 15.07 -12.29
C ASP A 102 13.82 14.17 -12.34
N GLY A 103 13.90 12.94 -11.86
CA GLY A 103 12.79 12.00 -11.73
C GLY A 103 11.97 12.24 -10.46
N GLN A 104 10.81 11.61 -10.41
CA GLN A 104 9.94 11.63 -9.22
C GLN A 104 10.18 10.39 -8.37
N ASP A 105 10.18 10.56 -7.05
CA ASP A 105 10.09 9.45 -6.14
C ASP A 105 8.62 9.06 -5.91
N GLU A 106 8.37 7.78 -5.95
CA GLU A 106 7.09 7.16 -5.66
C GLU A 106 7.20 6.34 -4.39
N VAL A 107 6.27 6.53 -3.46
CA VAL A 107 6.24 5.84 -2.18
C VAL A 107 4.87 5.23 -1.96
N ILE A 108 4.84 3.94 -1.63
CA ILE A 108 3.63 3.27 -1.14
C ILE A 108 3.85 2.88 0.32
N ILE A 109 2.85 3.19 1.15
CA ILE A 109 2.81 2.82 2.56
C ILE A 109 1.55 1.99 2.80
N ILE A 110 1.71 0.81 3.41
CA ILE A 110 0.61 -0.01 3.87
C ILE A 110 0.70 -0.12 5.39
N LYS A 111 -0.30 0.41 6.09
CA LYS A 111 -0.45 0.27 7.55
C LYS A 111 -1.37 -0.91 7.83
N THR A 112 -0.94 -1.79 8.71
CA THR A 112 -1.72 -2.93 9.18
C THR A 112 -2.02 -2.77 10.68
N ASP A 113 -2.81 -3.69 11.22
CA ASP A 113 -3.06 -3.79 12.66
C ASP A 113 -1.81 -4.18 13.47
N LYS A 114 -0.72 -4.58 12.81
CA LYS A 114 0.54 -4.97 13.45
C LYS A 114 1.68 -3.99 13.23
N LYS A 115 1.85 -3.51 12.00
CA LYS A 115 2.95 -2.59 11.65
C LYS A 115 2.72 -1.84 10.35
N THR A 116 3.63 -0.92 10.05
CA THR A 116 3.67 -0.14 8.81
C THR A 116 4.78 -0.67 7.90
N TYR A 117 4.42 -0.87 6.64
CA TYR A 117 5.34 -1.23 5.57
C TYR A 117 5.45 -0.05 4.60
N ARG A 118 6.67 0.34 4.26
CA ARG A 118 6.96 1.41 3.30
C ARG A 118 7.85 0.85 2.21
N LYS A 119 7.54 1.19 0.96
CA LYS A 119 8.36 0.89 -0.22
C LYS A 119 8.49 2.12 -1.09
N MET A 120 9.64 2.29 -1.73
CA MET A 120 9.96 3.43 -2.59
C MET A 120 10.53 2.92 -3.91
N ASN A 121 10.02 3.45 -5.04
CA ASN A 121 10.50 3.18 -6.40
C ASN A 121 10.76 1.68 -6.69
N ALA A 122 9.90 0.79 -6.16
CA ALA A 122 10.13 -0.66 -6.22
C ALA A 122 9.90 -1.26 -7.62
N TYR A 123 9.86 -0.42 -8.65
CA TYR A 123 9.80 -0.80 -10.07
C TYR A 123 11.17 -0.85 -10.77
N SER A 124 12.25 -0.50 -10.07
CA SER A 124 13.61 -0.43 -10.64
C SER A 124 14.17 -1.78 -11.06
N ASN A 125 13.58 -2.89 -10.64
CA ASN A 125 13.89 -4.22 -11.11
C ASN A 125 12.64 -4.92 -11.68
N ASP A 126 12.84 -5.75 -12.71
CA ASP A 126 11.74 -6.36 -13.46
C ASP A 126 10.86 -7.28 -12.62
N HIS A 127 11.44 -7.95 -11.61
CA HIS A 127 10.69 -8.85 -10.74
C HIS A 127 9.66 -8.12 -9.87
N ASP A 128 10.01 -6.94 -9.36
CA ASP A 128 9.17 -6.19 -8.45
C ASP A 128 8.22 -5.25 -9.20
N ARG A 129 8.56 -4.91 -10.46
CA ARG A 129 7.83 -3.96 -11.32
C ARG A 129 6.36 -4.32 -11.51
N GLU A 130 6.06 -5.57 -11.80
CA GLU A 130 4.69 -6.03 -11.99
C GLU A 130 3.84 -5.81 -10.72
N VAL A 131 4.36 -6.23 -9.56
CA VAL A 131 3.67 -6.08 -8.27
C VAL A 131 3.45 -4.61 -7.93
N TRP A 132 4.42 -3.76 -8.23
CA TRP A 132 4.34 -2.31 -8.02
C TRP A 132 3.23 -1.69 -8.86
N TYR A 133 3.26 -1.90 -10.18
CA TYR A 133 2.27 -1.31 -11.07
C TYR A 133 0.86 -1.87 -10.88
N ASP A 134 0.71 -3.14 -10.56
CA ASP A 134 -0.58 -3.72 -10.19
C ASP A 134 -1.19 -2.98 -8.99
N LEU A 135 -0.38 -2.70 -7.97
CA LEU A 135 -0.85 -1.98 -6.79
C LEU A 135 -1.22 -0.53 -7.11
N LEU A 136 -0.41 0.16 -7.94
CA LEU A 136 -0.74 1.51 -8.42
C LEU A 136 -2.07 1.54 -9.19
N GLN A 137 -2.33 0.55 -10.04
CA GLN A 137 -3.60 0.43 -10.76
C GLN A 137 -4.78 0.17 -9.82
N ILE A 138 -4.60 -0.66 -8.78
CA ILE A 138 -5.62 -0.90 -7.76
C ILE A 138 -5.96 0.42 -7.03
N ILE A 139 -4.96 1.20 -6.63
CA ILE A 139 -5.13 2.49 -5.96
C ILE A 139 -5.84 3.51 -6.89
N ALA A 140 -5.38 3.64 -8.13
CA ALA A 140 -5.95 4.59 -9.10
C ALA A 140 -7.42 4.35 -9.39
N LYS A 141 -7.82 3.09 -9.55
CA LYS A 141 -9.22 2.69 -9.82
C LYS A 141 -10.19 3.12 -8.71
N GLU A 142 -9.72 3.24 -7.46
CA GLU A 142 -10.56 3.70 -6.35
C GLU A 142 -10.98 5.17 -6.50
N PHE A 143 -10.27 5.95 -7.31
CA PHE A 143 -10.58 7.35 -7.61
C PHE A 143 -11.18 7.56 -9.01
N GLY A 144 -11.62 6.49 -9.67
CA GLY A 144 -12.21 6.54 -11.01
C GLY A 144 -11.21 6.84 -12.12
N LYS A 145 -9.91 6.69 -11.85
CA LYS A 145 -8.85 6.91 -12.83
C LYS A 145 -8.45 5.61 -13.51
N LYS A 146 -8.05 5.71 -14.78
CA LYS A 146 -7.48 4.57 -15.52
C LYS A 146 -6.05 4.26 -15.10
N GLY A 147 -5.35 5.26 -14.59
CA GLY A 147 -3.99 5.15 -14.06
C GLY A 147 -3.66 6.32 -13.13
N ILE A 148 -2.56 6.22 -12.40
CA ILE A 148 -2.08 7.28 -11.49
C ILE A 148 -1.50 8.46 -12.26
N TYR A 149 -1.11 8.26 -13.50
CA TYR A 149 -0.43 9.23 -14.34
C TYR A 149 -1.37 10.03 -15.27
N GLU A 150 -2.68 9.79 -15.21
CA GLU A 150 -3.71 10.54 -15.97
C GLU A 150 -4.21 11.78 -15.22
#